data_82329eb76e875472a5e0055bd76494d0
#
_entry.id   82329eb76e875472a5e0055bd76494d0
#
_cell.length_a   1.000
_cell.length_b   1.000
_cell.length_c   1.000
_cell.angle_alpha   90.00
_cell.angle_beta   90.00
_cell.angle_gamma   90.00
#
_symmetry.space_group_name_H-M   'P 1'
#
loop_
_entity.id
_entity.type
_entity.pdbx_description
1 polymer ?
#
loop_
_entity_poly.entity_id
_entity_poly.type
_entity_poly.pdbx_seq_one_letter_code
_entity_poly.pdbx_strand_id
1 'polypeptide(L)'
;YDIERMEPVCAEVFPGNSIDASSYPAFIRDNDIRKGIIVADKGFPPSKIKAELQERPDLHFLTPIKRNDARISDNDMLSFEGVLTGIAAHIVYKKKQIKGGRYLYAFKDTKKASAEEAAYLANAQKKNTFLPEKYAKKQAVFGVIVLESDQDLDAKMAYFCYEDRWLLELVFNRYKSDECLDHTDVQNDYSVIG
;
A
#
# COMPACT_ATOMS: atom_id res chain seq x y z
N TYR A 1 12.20 -7.50 -2.40
CA TYR A 1 12.24 -8.33 -1.18
C TYR A 1 11.29 -9.52 -1.38
N ASP A 2 11.77 -10.71 -1.14
CA ASP A 2 10.98 -11.94 -1.15
C ASP A 2 10.40 -12.17 0.25
N ILE A 3 9.08 -12.08 0.38
CA ILE A 3 8.39 -12.20 1.67
C ILE A 3 8.42 -13.64 2.18
N GLU A 4 8.37 -14.65 1.28
CA GLU A 4 8.38 -16.04 1.68
C GLU A 4 9.75 -16.46 2.23
N ARG A 5 10.83 -15.96 1.65
CA ARG A 5 12.21 -16.24 2.05
C ARG A 5 12.77 -15.27 3.06
N MET A 6 12.08 -14.16 3.28
CA MET A 6 12.53 -13.05 4.13
C MET A 6 13.90 -12.49 3.70
N GLU A 7 14.14 -12.44 2.37
CA GLU A 7 15.41 -12.03 1.79
C GLU A 7 15.24 -10.88 0.78
N PRO A 8 16.22 -9.96 0.70
CA PRO A 8 16.26 -8.99 -0.38
C PRO A 8 16.55 -9.71 -1.71
N VAL A 9 15.74 -9.46 -2.72
CA VAL A 9 15.91 -10.07 -4.06
C VAL A 9 16.87 -9.22 -4.90
N CYS A 10 16.65 -7.92 -4.93
CA CYS A 10 17.46 -6.95 -5.64
C CYS A 10 17.25 -5.56 -5.03
N ALA A 11 18.21 -4.69 -5.28
CA ALA A 11 18.14 -3.28 -4.93
C ALA A 11 18.77 -2.45 -6.04
N GLU A 12 18.30 -1.23 -6.21
CA GLU A 12 18.83 -0.27 -7.17
C GLU A 12 18.81 1.13 -6.57
N VAL A 13 19.82 1.92 -6.86
CA VAL A 13 19.97 3.28 -6.38
C VAL A 13 19.55 4.24 -7.49
N PHE A 14 18.58 5.09 -7.19
CA PHE A 14 18.15 6.16 -8.08
C PHE A 14 18.55 7.52 -7.51
N PRO A 15 18.85 8.53 -8.36
CA PRO A 15 19.09 9.89 -7.90
C PRO A 15 17.93 10.41 -7.05
N GLY A 16 18.24 11.12 -5.96
CA GLY A 16 17.22 11.58 -4.99
C GLY A 16 16.16 12.54 -5.55
N ASN A 17 16.38 13.09 -6.74
CA ASN A 17 15.39 13.88 -7.50
C ASN A 17 14.55 13.06 -8.47
N SER A 18 14.76 11.74 -8.53
CA SER A 18 13.95 10.84 -9.36
C SER A 18 12.56 10.69 -8.77
N ILE A 19 11.54 10.73 -9.64
CA ILE A 19 10.16 10.49 -9.22
C ILE A 19 9.99 8.96 -9.12
N ASP A 20 9.60 8.44 -7.96
CA ASP A 20 9.39 7.01 -7.71
C ASP A 20 8.59 6.32 -8.82
N ALA A 21 7.51 6.97 -9.28
CA ALA A 21 6.67 6.45 -10.36
C ALA A 21 7.40 6.19 -11.68
N SER A 22 8.51 6.87 -11.97
CA SER A 22 9.33 6.65 -13.18
C SER A 22 10.43 5.63 -12.98
N SER A 23 10.85 5.42 -11.74
CA SER A 23 11.90 4.46 -11.38
C SER A 23 11.41 3.01 -11.40
N TYR A 24 10.13 2.76 -11.11
CA TYR A 24 9.57 1.40 -11.09
C TYR A 24 9.67 0.64 -12.42
N PRO A 25 9.31 1.22 -13.59
CA PRO A 25 9.48 0.52 -14.85
C PRO A 25 10.95 0.17 -15.14
N ALA A 26 11.88 1.08 -14.86
CA ALA A 26 13.31 0.84 -14.98
C ALA A 26 13.75 -0.31 -14.08
N PHE A 27 13.39 -0.26 -12.80
CA PHE A 27 13.70 -1.29 -11.82
C PHE A 27 13.21 -2.69 -12.25
N ILE A 28 11.98 -2.80 -12.77
CA ILE A 28 11.43 -4.08 -13.26
C ILE A 28 12.24 -4.62 -14.43
N ARG A 29 12.62 -3.75 -15.39
CA ARG A 29 13.38 -4.14 -16.56
C ARG A 29 14.83 -4.51 -16.25
N ASP A 30 15.50 -3.64 -15.52
CA ASP A 30 16.94 -3.73 -15.27
C ASP A 30 17.28 -4.92 -14.37
N ASN A 31 16.35 -5.29 -13.47
CA ASN A 31 16.46 -6.47 -12.61
C ASN A 31 15.75 -7.71 -13.17
N ASP A 32 15.24 -7.67 -14.41
CA ASP A 32 14.55 -8.78 -15.09
C ASP A 32 13.45 -9.45 -14.23
N ILE A 33 12.65 -8.63 -13.55
CA ILE A 33 11.57 -9.13 -12.67
C ILE A 33 10.43 -9.65 -13.53
N ARG A 34 10.26 -10.96 -13.62
CA ARG A 34 9.32 -11.63 -14.56
C ARG A 34 8.04 -12.10 -13.90
N LYS A 35 8.04 -12.36 -12.60
CA LYS A 35 6.91 -12.96 -11.87
C LYS A 35 6.80 -12.45 -10.46
N GLY A 36 5.60 -12.53 -9.89
CA GLY A 36 5.30 -12.17 -8.52
C GLY A 36 4.22 -11.10 -8.43
N ILE A 37 3.97 -10.62 -7.21
CA ILE A 37 3.02 -9.54 -6.94
C ILE A 37 3.81 -8.33 -6.44
N ILE A 38 3.77 -7.24 -7.20
CA ILE A 38 4.34 -5.96 -6.78
C ILE A 38 3.38 -5.35 -5.76
N VAL A 39 3.80 -5.30 -4.51
CA VAL A 39 3.06 -4.63 -3.44
C VAL A 39 3.69 -3.26 -3.24
N ALA A 40 2.95 -2.21 -3.53
CA ALA A 40 3.46 -0.85 -3.48
C ALA A 40 2.60 0.05 -2.58
N ASP A 41 3.16 1.21 -2.21
CA ASP A 41 2.46 2.19 -1.40
C ASP A 41 1.48 3.03 -2.23
N LYS A 42 0.69 3.84 -1.52
CA LYS A 42 -0.42 4.68 -2.01
C LYS A 42 -0.06 5.68 -3.13
N GLY A 43 1.22 5.89 -3.40
CA GLY A 43 1.69 6.74 -4.48
C GLY A 43 1.95 6.01 -5.80
N PHE A 44 1.91 4.69 -5.79
CA PHE A 44 2.26 3.88 -6.95
C PHE A 44 1.13 3.89 -8.00
N PRO A 45 1.35 4.40 -9.22
CA PRO A 45 0.36 4.34 -10.27
C PRO A 45 0.54 3.07 -11.12
N PRO A 46 -0.39 2.08 -11.05
CA PRO A 46 -0.32 0.87 -11.90
C PRO A 46 -0.24 1.17 -13.39
N SER A 47 -0.74 2.33 -13.80
CA SER A 47 -0.66 2.80 -15.21
C SER A 47 0.77 3.00 -15.71
N LYS A 48 1.73 3.27 -14.82
CA LYS A 48 3.14 3.48 -15.19
C LYS A 48 3.90 2.21 -15.49
N ILE A 49 3.47 1.07 -14.91
CA ILE A 49 4.05 -0.25 -15.18
C ILE A 49 3.18 -1.09 -16.12
N LYS A 50 2.19 -0.48 -16.76
CA LYS A 50 1.25 -1.21 -17.62
C LYS A 50 1.96 -1.98 -18.75
N ALA A 51 2.99 -1.41 -19.35
CA ALA A 51 3.75 -2.05 -20.41
C ALA A 51 4.48 -3.30 -19.88
N GLU A 52 5.14 -3.17 -18.74
CA GLU A 52 5.84 -4.28 -18.07
C GLU A 52 4.90 -5.42 -17.69
N LEU A 53 3.69 -5.10 -17.18
CA LEU A 53 2.67 -6.11 -16.86
C LEU A 53 2.14 -6.81 -18.11
N GLN A 54 2.04 -6.10 -19.26
CA GLN A 54 1.60 -6.72 -20.52
C GLN A 54 2.63 -7.67 -21.11
N GLU A 55 3.92 -7.37 -20.95
CA GLU A 55 5.03 -8.20 -21.42
C GLU A 55 5.34 -9.39 -20.49
N ARG A 56 4.87 -9.33 -19.23
CA ARG A 56 5.17 -10.30 -18.16
C ARG A 56 3.87 -10.81 -17.55
N PRO A 57 3.26 -11.85 -18.14
CA PRO A 57 1.93 -12.34 -17.71
C PRO A 57 1.89 -12.89 -16.27
N ASP A 58 3.04 -13.29 -15.73
CA ASP A 58 3.15 -13.77 -14.34
C ASP A 58 3.52 -12.68 -13.33
N LEU A 59 3.60 -11.42 -13.78
CA LEU A 59 3.85 -10.26 -12.94
C LEU A 59 2.54 -9.52 -12.69
N HIS A 60 2.19 -9.36 -11.43
CA HIS A 60 0.94 -8.75 -10.98
C HIS A 60 1.20 -7.58 -10.03
N PHE A 61 0.15 -6.85 -9.67
CA PHE A 61 0.27 -5.79 -8.68
C PHE A 61 -0.83 -5.87 -7.60
N LEU A 62 -0.54 -5.30 -6.44
CA LEU A 62 -1.46 -5.08 -5.35
C LEU A 62 -1.15 -3.72 -4.72
N THR A 63 -2.00 -2.72 -4.92
CA THR A 63 -1.73 -1.34 -4.50
C THR A 63 -2.95 -0.70 -3.84
N PRO A 64 -2.76 0.16 -2.80
CA PRO A 64 -3.86 0.86 -2.20
C PRO A 64 -4.34 2.01 -3.10
N ILE A 65 -5.65 2.17 -3.16
CA ILE A 65 -6.29 3.34 -3.77
C ILE A 65 -6.62 4.38 -2.69
N LYS A 66 -6.86 5.61 -3.11
CA LYS A 66 -7.23 6.70 -2.19
C LYS A 66 -8.61 6.44 -1.59
N ARG A 67 -8.80 6.76 -0.29
CA ARG A 67 -10.10 6.59 0.39
C ARG A 67 -11.26 7.40 -0.22
N ASN A 68 -10.96 8.40 -1.04
CA ASN A 68 -11.93 9.21 -1.79
C ASN A 68 -12.03 8.83 -3.28
N ASP A 69 -11.50 7.68 -3.69
CA ASP A 69 -11.63 7.18 -5.06
C ASP A 69 -13.10 6.80 -5.34
N ALA A 70 -13.65 7.30 -6.44
CA ALA A 70 -15.04 7.08 -6.82
C ALA A 70 -15.38 5.59 -6.98
N ARG A 71 -14.41 4.75 -7.34
CA ARG A 71 -14.61 3.31 -7.49
C ARG A 71 -15.04 2.64 -6.19
N ILE A 72 -14.76 3.25 -5.02
CA ILE A 72 -15.18 2.74 -3.72
C ILE A 72 -16.70 2.85 -3.58
N SER A 73 -17.26 4.03 -3.88
CA SER A 73 -18.72 4.26 -3.85
C SER A 73 -19.44 3.56 -4.99
N ASP A 74 -18.91 3.64 -6.22
CA ASP A 74 -19.53 3.06 -7.43
C ASP A 74 -19.65 1.54 -7.35
N ASN A 75 -18.81 0.89 -6.57
CA ASN A 75 -18.80 -0.54 -6.34
C ASN A 75 -19.32 -0.95 -4.95
N ASP A 76 -19.80 0.00 -4.16
CA ASP A 76 -20.33 -0.26 -2.80
C ASP A 76 -19.32 -1.02 -1.93
N MET A 77 -18.04 -0.61 -1.98
CA MET A 77 -16.97 -1.35 -1.31
C MET A 77 -16.98 -1.25 0.22
N LEU A 78 -17.79 -0.37 0.79
CA LEU A 78 -17.91 -0.20 2.24
C LEU A 78 -19.01 -1.06 2.88
N SER A 79 -19.78 -1.81 2.08
CA SER A 79 -20.73 -2.83 2.58
C SER A 79 -19.99 -4.17 2.74
N PHE A 80 -19.30 -4.32 3.88
CA PHE A 80 -18.49 -5.51 4.16
C PHE A 80 -19.32 -6.79 4.22
N GLU A 81 -18.79 -7.89 3.67
CA GLU A 81 -19.50 -9.17 3.47
C GLU A 81 -18.87 -10.34 4.23
N GLY A 82 -17.69 -10.15 4.81
CA GLY A 82 -17.01 -11.21 5.52
C GLY A 82 -16.05 -10.69 6.60
N VAL A 83 -15.52 -11.63 7.37
CA VAL A 83 -14.51 -11.39 8.41
C VAL A 83 -13.32 -12.28 8.12
N LEU A 84 -12.11 -11.75 8.23
CA LEU A 84 -10.90 -12.57 8.10
C LEU A 84 -10.76 -13.51 9.30
N THR A 85 -10.12 -14.64 9.09
CA THR A 85 -9.97 -15.69 10.13
C THR A 85 -8.63 -15.61 10.87
N GLY A 86 -8.57 -16.19 12.06
CA GLY A 86 -7.36 -16.27 12.88
C GLY A 86 -6.99 -14.95 13.52
N ILE A 87 -5.72 -14.58 13.46
CA ILE A 87 -5.21 -13.35 14.08
C ILE A 87 -5.82 -12.06 13.51
N ALA A 88 -6.41 -12.13 12.32
CA ALA A 88 -7.06 -11.03 11.65
C ALA A 88 -8.59 -11.00 11.86
N ALA A 89 -9.15 -11.69 12.85
CA ALA A 89 -10.59 -11.78 13.11
C ALA A 89 -11.27 -10.43 13.46
N HIS A 90 -10.51 -9.36 13.62
CA HIS A 90 -11.02 -7.99 13.80
C HIS A 90 -11.07 -7.19 12.48
N ILE A 91 -10.76 -7.83 11.35
CA ILE A 91 -10.79 -7.25 10.02
C ILE A 91 -12.02 -7.75 9.27
N VAL A 92 -12.91 -6.84 8.92
CA VAL A 92 -14.00 -7.13 8.00
C VAL A 92 -13.56 -6.79 6.57
N TYR A 93 -14.08 -7.51 5.59
CA TYR A 93 -13.67 -7.31 4.21
C TYR A 93 -14.81 -7.38 3.21
N LYS A 94 -14.56 -6.84 2.03
CA LYS A 94 -15.31 -7.06 0.79
C LYS A 94 -14.36 -7.21 -0.37
N LYS A 95 -14.63 -8.19 -1.23
CA LYS A 95 -13.92 -8.41 -2.49
C LYS A 95 -14.91 -8.25 -3.66
N LYS A 96 -14.50 -7.55 -4.70
CA LYS A 96 -15.34 -7.36 -5.89
C LYS A 96 -14.50 -7.30 -7.16
N GLN A 97 -14.89 -8.06 -8.15
CA GLN A 97 -14.38 -7.89 -9.50
C GLN A 97 -15.01 -6.64 -10.14
N ILE A 98 -14.19 -5.82 -10.76
CA ILE A 98 -14.59 -4.61 -11.46
C ILE A 98 -14.28 -4.70 -12.96
N LYS A 99 -14.72 -3.71 -13.73
CA LYS A 99 -14.44 -3.66 -15.17
C LYS A 99 -12.95 -3.75 -15.49
N GLY A 100 -12.62 -4.43 -16.59
CA GLY A 100 -11.24 -4.57 -17.06
C GLY A 100 -10.45 -5.69 -16.37
N GLY A 101 -11.12 -6.69 -15.79
CA GLY A 101 -10.48 -7.86 -15.17
C GLY A 101 -9.72 -7.54 -13.88
N ARG A 102 -10.04 -6.42 -13.24
CA ARG A 102 -9.42 -6.00 -11.98
C ARG A 102 -10.30 -6.35 -10.79
N TYR A 103 -9.70 -6.35 -9.61
CA TYR A 103 -10.33 -6.66 -8.34
C TYR A 103 -10.09 -5.55 -7.34
N LEU A 104 -11.12 -5.20 -6.58
CA LEU A 104 -11.02 -4.35 -5.40
C LEU A 104 -11.20 -5.19 -4.15
N TYR A 105 -10.35 -4.91 -3.17
CA TYR A 105 -10.39 -5.53 -1.84
C TYR A 105 -10.49 -4.42 -0.81
N ALA A 106 -11.64 -4.29 -0.17
CA ALA A 106 -11.82 -3.36 0.95
C ALA A 106 -11.66 -4.11 2.27
N PHE A 107 -10.86 -3.55 3.16
CA PHE A 107 -10.67 -4.06 4.51
C PHE A 107 -10.94 -2.94 5.50
N LYS A 108 -11.60 -3.26 6.61
CA LYS A 108 -11.76 -2.36 7.75
C LYS A 108 -11.22 -3.04 9.00
N ASP A 109 -10.16 -2.47 9.52
CA ASP A 109 -9.61 -2.83 10.82
C ASP A 109 -10.40 -2.08 11.90
N THR A 110 -11.17 -2.81 12.70
CA THR A 110 -12.03 -2.22 13.73
C THR A 110 -11.21 -1.58 14.87
N LYS A 111 -9.99 -2.06 15.14
CA LYS A 111 -9.08 -1.47 16.13
C LYS A 111 -8.50 -0.15 15.61
N LYS A 112 -7.98 -0.15 14.38
CA LYS A 112 -7.49 1.07 13.71
C LYS A 112 -8.63 2.09 13.53
N ALA A 113 -9.85 1.64 13.22
CA ALA A 113 -11.01 2.51 13.06
C ALA A 113 -11.31 3.28 14.36
N SER A 114 -11.36 2.59 15.50
CA SER A 114 -11.58 3.21 16.81
C SER A 114 -10.48 4.21 17.16
N ALA A 115 -9.22 3.89 16.90
CA ALA A 115 -8.09 4.78 17.15
C ALA A 115 -8.12 6.02 16.24
N GLU A 116 -8.38 5.86 14.94
CA GLU A 116 -8.51 6.98 13.99
C GLU A 116 -9.68 7.90 14.36
N GLU A 117 -10.81 7.33 14.79
CA GLU A 117 -11.98 8.09 15.23
C GLU A 117 -11.68 8.91 16.48
N ALA A 118 -11.08 8.30 17.49
CA ALA A 118 -10.68 8.99 18.71
C ALA A 118 -9.70 10.13 18.44
N ALA A 119 -8.70 9.89 17.59
CA ALA A 119 -7.74 10.91 17.18
C ALA A 119 -8.41 12.06 16.42
N TYR A 120 -9.35 11.75 15.53
CA TYR A 120 -10.12 12.78 14.80
C TYR A 120 -10.91 13.67 15.76
N LEU A 121 -11.65 13.07 16.71
CA LEU A 121 -12.47 13.80 17.69
C LEU A 121 -11.60 14.69 18.58
N ALA A 122 -10.50 14.18 19.11
CA ALA A 122 -9.55 14.95 19.91
C ALA A 122 -8.99 16.16 19.15
N ASN A 123 -8.60 15.97 17.88
CA ASN A 123 -8.11 17.05 17.03
C ASN A 123 -9.20 18.09 16.70
N ALA A 124 -10.42 17.62 16.43
CA ALA A 124 -11.56 18.50 16.15
C ALA A 124 -11.93 19.36 17.38
N GLN A 125 -11.88 18.78 18.57
CA GLN A 125 -12.09 19.48 19.83
C GLN A 125 -10.99 20.54 20.06
N LYS A 126 -9.72 20.13 19.94
CA LYS A 126 -8.58 21.04 20.14
C LYS A 126 -8.61 22.26 19.21
N LYS A 127 -9.07 22.06 17.97
CA LYS A 127 -9.13 23.13 16.94
C LYS A 127 -10.48 23.81 16.85
N ASN A 128 -11.47 23.41 17.65
CA ASN A 128 -12.87 23.85 17.56
C ASN A 128 -13.45 23.76 16.14
N THR A 129 -13.17 22.63 15.44
CA THR A 129 -13.53 22.44 14.02
C THR A 129 -14.48 21.27 13.79
N PHE A 130 -15.16 20.80 14.83
CA PHE A 130 -16.11 19.69 14.70
C PHE A 130 -17.32 20.10 13.85
N LEU A 131 -17.55 19.32 12.79
CA LEU A 131 -18.74 19.46 11.91
C LEU A 131 -19.39 18.09 11.75
N PRO A 132 -20.66 17.91 12.18
CA PRO A 132 -21.35 16.61 12.12
C PRO A 132 -21.34 15.94 10.74
N GLU A 133 -21.58 16.71 9.69
CA GLU A 133 -21.57 16.18 8.33
C GLU A 133 -20.19 15.67 7.87
N LYS A 134 -19.12 16.37 8.24
CA LYS A 134 -17.76 15.93 7.96
C LYS A 134 -17.39 14.70 8.78
N TYR A 135 -17.84 14.64 10.01
CA TYR A 135 -17.62 13.49 10.87
C TYR A 135 -18.31 12.26 10.29
N ALA A 136 -19.59 12.33 9.94
CA ALA A 136 -20.34 11.21 9.38
C ALA A 136 -19.69 10.64 8.11
N LYS A 137 -19.20 11.50 7.21
CA LYS A 137 -18.46 11.07 6.01
C LYS A 137 -17.14 10.36 6.35
N LYS A 138 -16.43 10.85 7.37
CA LYS A 138 -15.15 10.26 7.79
C LYS A 138 -15.33 8.95 8.57
N GLN A 139 -16.39 8.84 9.37
CA GLN A 139 -16.71 7.67 10.16
C GLN A 139 -16.82 6.40 9.29
N ALA A 140 -17.40 6.54 8.09
CA ALA A 140 -17.51 5.43 7.14
C ALA A 140 -16.16 4.84 6.71
N VAL A 141 -15.08 5.64 6.74
CA VAL A 141 -13.76 5.25 6.20
C VAL A 141 -12.66 5.13 7.26
N PHE A 142 -12.97 5.30 8.55
CA PHE A 142 -11.99 5.03 9.61
C PHE A 142 -11.59 3.55 9.60
N GLY A 143 -10.29 3.31 9.70
CA GLY A 143 -9.70 1.98 9.66
C GLY A 143 -9.82 1.27 8.32
N VAL A 144 -10.32 1.95 7.26
CA VAL A 144 -10.52 1.36 5.94
C VAL A 144 -9.28 1.53 5.08
N ILE A 145 -8.91 0.44 4.42
CA ILE A 145 -8.00 0.43 3.28
C ILE A 145 -8.69 -0.29 2.12
N VAL A 146 -8.51 0.22 0.91
CA VAL A 146 -8.99 -0.45 -0.30
C VAL A 146 -7.81 -0.67 -1.23
N LEU A 147 -7.60 -1.91 -1.62
CA LEU A 147 -6.54 -2.34 -2.52
C LEU A 147 -7.13 -2.66 -3.90
N GLU A 148 -6.34 -2.42 -4.93
CA GLU A 148 -6.61 -2.82 -6.30
C GLU A 148 -5.55 -3.83 -6.75
N SER A 149 -5.97 -4.88 -7.46
CA SER A 149 -5.11 -5.87 -8.09
C SER A 149 -5.64 -6.24 -9.47
N ASP A 150 -4.76 -6.71 -10.35
CA ASP A 150 -5.11 -7.36 -11.61
C ASP A 150 -5.26 -8.88 -11.47
N GLN A 151 -4.97 -9.41 -10.28
CA GLN A 151 -5.08 -10.84 -9.97
C GLN A 151 -6.24 -11.12 -9.02
N ASP A 152 -6.91 -12.26 -9.22
CA ASP A 152 -7.95 -12.79 -8.34
C ASP A 152 -7.33 -13.46 -7.11
N LEU A 153 -7.01 -12.67 -6.08
CA LEU A 153 -6.44 -13.15 -4.83
C LEU A 153 -7.54 -13.56 -3.85
N ASP A 154 -7.22 -14.49 -2.97
CA ASP A 154 -7.99 -14.67 -1.74
C ASP A 154 -7.90 -13.39 -0.89
N ALA A 155 -9.01 -13.02 -0.22
CA ALA A 155 -9.04 -11.76 0.54
C ALA A 155 -8.03 -11.73 1.69
N LYS A 156 -7.83 -12.87 2.37
CA LYS A 156 -6.85 -12.99 3.44
C LYS A 156 -5.43 -12.85 2.90
N MET A 157 -5.14 -13.48 1.75
CA MET A 157 -3.86 -13.35 1.07
C MET A 157 -3.59 -11.89 0.67
N ALA A 158 -4.55 -11.21 0.03
CA ALA A 158 -4.42 -9.81 -0.34
C ALA A 158 -4.13 -8.89 0.86
N TYR A 159 -4.81 -9.14 2.00
CA TYR A 159 -4.59 -8.39 3.24
C TYR A 159 -3.18 -8.57 3.76
N PHE A 160 -2.71 -9.81 3.91
CA PHE A 160 -1.39 -10.09 4.48
C PHE A 160 -0.26 -9.67 3.55
N CYS A 161 -0.35 -9.89 2.24
CA CYS A 161 0.63 -9.37 1.28
C CYS A 161 0.82 -7.85 1.42
N TYR A 162 -0.25 -7.11 1.71
CA TYR A 162 -0.14 -5.67 1.92
C TYR A 162 0.43 -5.31 3.30
N GLU A 163 0.02 -6.00 4.35
CA GLU A 163 0.54 -5.76 5.72
C GLU A 163 2.02 -6.13 5.82
N ASP A 164 2.49 -7.18 5.14
CA ASP A 164 3.89 -7.61 5.13
C ASP A 164 4.83 -6.53 4.54
N ARG A 165 4.30 -5.60 3.74
CA ARG A 165 5.04 -4.40 3.32
C ARG A 165 5.61 -3.61 4.51
N TRP A 166 4.93 -3.61 5.64
CA TRP A 166 5.38 -2.93 6.85
C TRP A 166 6.70 -3.48 7.40
N LEU A 167 7.01 -4.75 7.14
CA LEU A 167 8.30 -5.33 7.52
C LEU A 167 9.46 -4.61 6.85
N LEU A 168 9.28 -4.16 5.60
CA LEU A 168 10.28 -3.35 4.90
C LEU A 168 10.47 -1.98 5.56
N GLU A 169 9.40 -1.34 5.99
CA GLU A 169 9.49 -0.05 6.71
C GLU A 169 10.27 -0.20 8.02
N LEU A 170 10.10 -1.31 8.74
CA LEU A 170 10.89 -1.59 9.95
C LEU A 170 12.38 -1.75 9.64
N VAL A 171 12.71 -2.45 8.54
CA VAL A 171 14.10 -2.61 8.10
C VAL A 171 14.70 -1.25 7.76
N PHE A 172 14.01 -0.42 6.97
CA PHE A 172 14.48 0.91 6.63
C PHE A 172 14.59 1.85 7.83
N ASN A 173 13.65 1.79 8.77
CA ASN A 173 13.70 2.60 9.99
C ASN A 173 14.88 2.20 10.88
N ARG A 174 15.16 0.90 11.04
CA ARG A 174 16.36 0.43 11.73
C ARG A 174 17.62 0.88 11.03
N TYR A 175 17.69 0.72 9.71
CA TYR A 175 18.83 1.14 8.92
C TYR A 175 19.13 2.64 9.09
N LYS A 176 18.09 3.47 9.10
CA LYS A 176 18.24 4.92 9.33
C LYS A 176 18.65 5.24 10.76
N SER A 177 18.01 4.64 11.76
CA SER A 177 18.25 4.99 13.17
C SER A 177 19.50 4.35 13.73
N ASP A 178 19.78 3.09 13.41
CA ASP A 178 20.90 2.34 14.00
C ASP A 178 22.23 2.68 13.30
N GLU A 179 22.20 2.98 12.00
CA GLU A 179 23.37 3.33 11.20
C GLU A 179 23.57 4.85 11.04
N CYS A 180 22.71 5.67 11.67
CA CYS A 180 22.76 7.14 11.59
C CYS A 180 22.76 7.68 10.14
N LEU A 181 22.07 7.00 9.23
CA LEU A 181 22.04 7.32 7.79
C LEU A 181 20.95 8.32 7.40
N ASP A 182 20.36 9.03 8.36
CA ASP A 182 19.38 10.09 8.09
C ASP A 182 19.97 11.29 7.34
N HIS A 183 21.28 11.49 7.45
CA HIS A 183 22.03 12.52 6.75
C HIS A 183 23.32 11.94 6.21
N THR A 184 23.48 11.99 4.89
CA THR A 184 24.77 11.70 4.24
C THR A 184 25.48 13.02 3.94
N ASP A 185 26.49 13.35 4.71
CA ASP A 185 27.40 14.47 4.44
C ASP A 185 28.45 14.02 3.40
N VAL A 186 28.01 13.76 2.17
CA VAL A 186 28.89 13.37 1.08
C VAL A 186 28.94 14.43 0.00
N GLN A 187 30.11 14.69 -0.52
CA GLN A 187 30.35 15.75 -1.50
C GLN A 187 30.04 15.35 -2.96
N ASN A 188 29.83 14.05 -3.23
CA ASN A 188 29.52 13.55 -4.55
C ASN A 188 28.90 12.14 -4.50
N ASP A 189 28.31 11.70 -5.62
CA ASP A 189 27.60 10.43 -5.76
C ASP A 189 28.49 9.20 -5.53
N TYR A 190 29.78 9.29 -5.83
CA TYR A 190 30.72 8.18 -5.63
C TYR A 190 30.99 7.88 -4.15
N SER A 191 30.84 8.87 -3.28
CA SER A 191 31.01 8.71 -1.84
C SER A 191 29.81 8.02 -1.16
N VAL A 192 28.68 7.87 -1.86
CA VAL A 192 27.48 7.20 -1.37
C VAL A 192 27.54 5.69 -1.64
N ILE A 193 28.29 5.28 -2.67
CA ILE A 193 28.33 3.90 -3.17
C ILE A 193 29.51 3.10 -2.58
N GLY A 194 30.46 3.79 -1.91
CA GLY A 194 31.70 3.23 -1.36
C GLY A 194 31.56 2.36 -0.12
#